data_9b46a5e6ecbd29cdcd40ba7ca09ee01d
#
_entry.id   9b46a5e6ecbd29cdcd40ba7ca09ee01d
#
_cell.length_a   1.000
_cell.length_b   1.000
_cell.length_c   1.000
_cell.angle_alpha   90.00
_cell.angle_beta   90.00
_cell.angle_gamma   90.00
#
_symmetry.space_group_name_H-M   'P 1'
#
loop_
_entity.id
_entity.type
_entity.pdbx_description
1 polymer ?
#
loop_
_entity_poly.entity_id
_entity_poly.type
_entity_poly.pdbx_seq_one_letter_code
_entity_poly.pdbx_strand_id
1 'polypeptide(L)'
;MFIAILTYKKPLEEVDRYLQAHRDYLAEHYAAGDFIMSGPQTPRVGGVIVMRAENRIGVEAIIAQDPFNINEIADYQIVEFTPTMSCDPLLSNILNKD
;
A
#
# COMPACT_ATOMS: atom_id res chain seq x y z
N MET A 1 -1.20 -12.18 -1.45
CA MET A 1 -1.58 -10.96 -0.71
C MET A 1 -0.33 -10.33 -0.15
N PHE A 2 -0.24 -9.02 -0.24
CA PHE A 2 0.94 -8.29 0.19
C PHE A 2 0.55 -7.14 1.10
N ILE A 3 1.41 -6.85 2.06
CA ILE A 3 1.31 -5.67 2.91
C ILE A 3 2.56 -4.84 2.70
N ALA A 4 2.39 -3.60 2.27
CA ALA A 4 3.48 -2.64 2.21
C ALA A 4 3.44 -1.76 3.45
N ILE A 5 4.52 -1.74 4.19
CA ILE A 5 4.67 -0.91 5.39
C ILE A 5 5.60 0.23 5.02
N LEU A 6 5.07 1.46 5.05
CA LEU A 6 5.80 2.67 4.72
C LEU A 6 6.28 3.33 6.00
N THR A 7 7.56 3.69 6.04
CA THR A 7 8.13 4.45 7.16
C THR A 7 8.67 5.76 6.60
N TYR A 8 8.16 6.89 7.09
CA TYR A 8 8.62 8.20 6.63
C TYR A 8 10.09 8.41 6.97
N LYS A 9 10.84 8.95 6.02
CA LYS A 9 12.24 9.33 6.21
C LYS A 9 12.46 10.82 5.99
N LYS A 10 11.37 11.60 5.96
CA LYS A 10 11.37 13.05 5.86
C LYS A 10 10.43 13.63 6.91
N PRO A 11 10.62 14.90 7.31
CA PRO A 11 9.71 15.54 8.25
C PRO A 11 8.28 15.60 7.71
N LEU A 12 7.28 15.66 8.59
CA LEU A 12 5.88 15.67 8.19
C LEU A 12 5.53 16.80 7.22
N GLU A 13 6.18 17.96 7.32
CA GLU A 13 5.96 19.04 6.33
C GLU A 13 6.34 18.61 4.91
N GLU A 14 7.39 17.82 4.74
CA GLU A 14 7.77 17.28 3.44
C GLU A 14 6.79 16.18 3.00
N VAL A 15 6.36 15.34 3.93
CA VAL A 15 5.36 14.31 3.65
C VAL A 15 4.08 14.98 3.14
N ASP A 16 3.61 16.01 3.82
CA ASP A 16 2.37 16.71 3.47
C ASP A 16 2.45 17.37 2.10
N ARG A 17 3.64 17.76 1.66
CA ARG A 17 3.85 18.35 0.33
C ARG A 17 3.45 17.38 -0.79
N TYR A 18 3.65 16.08 -0.59
CA TYR A 18 3.35 15.04 -1.58
C TYR A 18 2.11 14.22 -1.24
N LEU A 19 1.39 14.59 -0.19
CA LEU A 19 0.26 13.80 0.30
C LEU A 19 -0.86 13.70 -0.72
N GLN A 20 -1.21 14.80 -1.40
CA GLN A 20 -2.28 14.75 -2.39
C GLN A 20 -1.89 13.88 -3.58
N ALA A 21 -0.67 13.99 -4.06
CA ALA A 21 -0.18 13.14 -5.15
C ALA A 21 -0.22 11.66 -4.75
N HIS A 22 0.16 11.36 -3.51
CA HIS A 22 0.09 10.00 -2.97
C HIS A 22 -1.36 9.51 -2.92
N ARG A 23 -2.31 10.35 -2.50
CA ARG A 23 -3.74 10.00 -2.48
C ARG A 23 -4.28 9.73 -3.88
N ASP A 24 -3.86 10.51 -4.87
CA ASP A 24 -4.27 10.29 -6.26
C ASP A 24 -3.74 8.95 -6.78
N TYR A 25 -2.51 8.61 -6.44
CA TYR A 25 -1.91 7.31 -6.73
C TYR A 25 -2.72 6.18 -6.08
N LEU A 26 -3.09 6.32 -4.80
CA LEU A 26 -3.91 5.33 -4.11
C LEU A 26 -5.24 5.12 -4.82
N ALA A 27 -5.90 6.22 -5.21
CA ALA A 27 -7.20 6.17 -5.88
C ALA A 27 -7.12 5.38 -7.20
N GLU A 28 -6.06 5.57 -7.98
CA GLU A 28 -5.85 4.82 -9.22
C GLU A 28 -5.76 3.32 -8.98
N HIS A 29 -5.02 2.92 -7.96
CA HIS A 29 -4.84 1.50 -7.66
C HIS A 29 -6.05 0.87 -6.97
N TYR A 30 -6.85 1.66 -6.24
CA TYR A 30 -8.16 1.19 -5.78
C TYR A 30 -9.09 0.94 -6.96
N ALA A 31 -9.13 1.85 -7.92
CA ALA A 31 -9.95 1.70 -9.12
C ALA A 31 -9.53 0.50 -9.96
N ALA A 32 -8.24 0.20 -10.01
CA ALA A 32 -7.69 -0.94 -10.73
C ALA A 32 -7.90 -2.27 -9.99
N GLY A 33 -8.30 -2.23 -8.72
CA GLY A 33 -8.50 -3.43 -7.91
C GLY A 33 -7.22 -3.96 -7.27
N ASP A 34 -6.12 -3.21 -7.34
CA ASP A 34 -4.85 -3.63 -6.75
C ASP A 34 -4.84 -3.47 -5.24
N PHE A 35 -5.44 -2.38 -4.73
CA PHE A 35 -5.44 -2.07 -3.30
C PHE A 35 -6.75 -2.44 -2.64
N ILE A 36 -6.68 -2.99 -1.43
CA ILE A 36 -7.82 -3.46 -0.65
C ILE A 36 -8.12 -2.49 0.48
N MET A 37 -7.11 -2.07 1.21
CA MET A 37 -7.23 -1.08 2.28
C MET A 37 -5.87 -0.43 2.51
N SER A 38 -5.90 0.77 3.08
CA SER A 38 -4.68 1.52 3.40
C SER A 38 -5.01 2.58 4.43
N GLY A 39 -3.99 3.08 5.08
CA GLY A 39 -4.14 4.17 6.04
C GLY A 39 -2.81 4.54 6.68
N PRO A 40 -2.78 5.68 7.40
CA PRO A 40 -1.59 6.07 8.15
C PRO A 40 -1.44 5.20 9.39
N GLN A 41 -0.19 5.04 9.83
CA GLN A 41 0.07 4.39 11.11
C GLN A 41 -0.29 5.34 12.27
N THR A 42 -0.52 4.78 13.43
CA THR A 42 -0.77 5.52 14.66
C THR A 42 0.32 5.16 15.68
N PRO A 43 1.26 6.05 16.05
CA PRO A 43 1.39 7.44 15.59
C PRO A 43 1.77 7.55 14.11
N ARG A 44 1.64 8.75 13.55
CA ARG A 44 1.83 9.00 12.12
C ARG A 44 3.32 9.00 11.75
N VAL A 45 3.90 7.81 11.66
CA VAL A 45 5.31 7.60 11.27
C VAL A 45 5.43 6.98 9.88
N GLY A 46 4.30 6.72 9.23
CA GLY A 46 4.25 6.08 7.94
C GLY A 46 2.83 5.64 7.62
N GLY A 47 2.71 4.65 6.76
CA GLY A 47 1.43 4.11 6.35
C GLY A 47 1.48 2.61 6.16
N VAL A 48 0.33 2.04 5.82
CA VAL A 48 0.19 0.62 5.49
C VAL A 48 -0.74 0.51 4.29
N ILE A 49 -0.37 -0.33 3.33
CA ILE A 49 -1.21 -0.62 2.17
C ILE A 49 -1.33 -2.13 2.05
N VAL A 50 -2.57 -2.63 2.03
CA VAL A 50 -2.85 -4.04 1.76
C VAL A 50 -3.21 -4.15 0.28
N MET A 51 -2.47 -4.98 -0.47
CA MET A 51 -2.63 -5.04 -1.91
C MET A 51 -2.56 -6.46 -2.45
N ARG A 52 -3.10 -6.63 -3.66
CA ARG A 52 -3.05 -7.87 -4.41
C ARG A 52 -2.11 -7.70 -5.59
N ALA A 53 -1.31 -8.73 -5.85
CA ALA A 53 -0.50 -8.83 -7.06
C ALA A 53 -0.17 -10.30 -7.27
N GLU A 54 0.20 -10.68 -8.48
CA GLU A 54 0.55 -12.07 -8.77
C GLU A 54 1.84 -12.49 -8.08
N ASN A 55 2.78 -11.55 -7.94
CA ASN A 55 4.08 -11.82 -7.36
C ASN A 55 4.73 -10.54 -6.85
N ARG A 56 5.89 -10.69 -6.23
CA ARG A 56 6.64 -9.56 -5.66
C ARG A 56 7.09 -8.55 -6.72
N ILE A 57 7.39 -9.00 -7.93
CA ILE A 57 7.78 -8.11 -9.03
C ILE A 57 6.64 -7.14 -9.34
N GLY A 58 5.39 -7.63 -9.35
CA GLY A 58 4.22 -6.79 -9.54
C GLY A 58 4.06 -5.75 -8.44
N VAL A 59 4.29 -6.15 -7.18
CA VAL A 59 4.25 -5.22 -6.04
C VAL A 59 5.31 -4.14 -6.18
N GLU A 60 6.52 -4.51 -6.53
CA GLU A 60 7.62 -3.55 -6.71
C GLU A 60 7.32 -2.55 -7.82
N ALA A 61 6.69 -3.00 -8.91
CA ALA A 61 6.27 -2.12 -10.00
C ALA A 61 5.20 -1.12 -9.55
N ILE A 62 4.26 -1.56 -8.72
CA ILE A 62 3.22 -0.70 -8.15
C ILE A 62 3.84 0.34 -7.22
N ILE A 63 4.72 -0.09 -6.31
CA ILE A 63 5.40 0.80 -5.37
C ILE A 63 6.26 1.84 -6.09
N ALA A 64 6.88 1.46 -7.21
CA ALA A 64 7.72 2.37 -7.99
C ALA A 64 6.95 3.59 -8.51
N GLN A 65 5.62 3.51 -8.60
CA GLN A 65 4.77 4.60 -9.08
C GLN A 65 4.34 5.56 -7.96
N ASP A 66 4.54 5.18 -6.71
CA ASP A 66 4.10 6.00 -5.57
C ASP A 66 4.94 7.28 -5.48
N PRO A 67 4.32 8.47 -5.48
CA PRO A 67 5.04 9.72 -5.27
C PRO A 67 5.90 9.73 -4.00
N PHE A 68 5.49 9.01 -2.96
CA PHE A 68 6.30 8.87 -1.74
C PHE A 68 7.58 8.08 -1.99
N ASN A 69 7.58 7.17 -2.95
CA ASN A 69 8.78 6.45 -3.34
C ASN A 69 9.64 7.28 -4.29
N ILE A 70 9.01 7.87 -5.32
CA ILE A 70 9.71 8.67 -6.32
C ILE A 70 10.47 9.83 -5.68
N ASN A 71 9.89 10.46 -4.67
CA ASN A 71 10.46 11.64 -4.00
C ASN A 71 11.19 11.30 -2.70
N GLU A 72 11.48 10.02 -2.47
CA GLU A 72 12.22 9.54 -1.30
C GLU A 72 11.62 9.99 0.04
N ILE A 73 10.29 9.99 0.12
CA ILE A 73 9.56 10.38 1.34
C ILE A 73 9.48 9.22 2.33
N ALA A 74 9.43 7.98 1.84
CA ALA A 74 9.25 6.79 2.67
C ALA A 74 10.10 5.63 2.21
N ASP A 75 10.50 4.81 3.16
CA ASP A 75 11.03 3.47 2.91
C ASP A 75 9.88 2.48 2.95
N TYR A 76 10.03 1.37 2.23
CA TYR A 76 9.00 0.36 2.09
C TYR A 76 9.49 -1.00 2.56
N GLN A 77 8.71 -1.65 3.41
CA GLN A 77 8.89 -3.05 3.77
C GLN A 77 7.72 -3.82 3.16
N ILE A 78 8.00 -4.93 2.49
CA ILE A 78 6.96 -5.74 1.87
C ILE A 78 6.85 -7.05 2.64
N VAL A 79 5.63 -7.39 3.05
CA VAL A 79 5.31 -8.68 3.66
C VAL A 79 4.36 -9.41 2.72
N GLU A 80 4.74 -10.61 2.32
CA GLU A 80 3.86 -11.48 1.54
C GLU A 80 3.24 -12.51 2.47
N PHE A 81 1.93 -12.77 2.31
CA PHE A 81 1.27 -13.81 3.06
C PHE A 81 0.10 -14.38 2.25
N THR A 82 -0.29 -15.59 2.60
CA THR A 82 -1.45 -16.24 2.00
C THR A 82 -2.60 -16.18 2.99
N PRO A 83 -3.64 -15.37 2.75
CA PRO A 83 -4.78 -15.33 3.66
C PRO A 83 -5.54 -16.65 3.61
N THR A 84 -5.75 -17.25 4.77
CA THR A 84 -6.43 -18.53 4.89
C THR A 84 -7.78 -18.38 5.60
N MET A 85 -7.99 -17.28 6.31
CA MET A 85 -9.21 -17.02 7.07
C MET A 85 -9.52 -15.53 7.03
N SER A 86 -10.82 -15.20 7.07
CA SER A 86 -11.29 -13.83 7.24
C SER A 86 -12.61 -13.86 7.98
N CYS A 87 -13.02 -12.73 8.54
CA CYS A 87 -14.26 -12.61 9.30
C CYS A 87 -15.50 -12.56 8.41
N ASP A 88 -15.34 -12.23 7.13
CA ASP A 88 -16.43 -12.08 6.17
C ASP A 88 -16.21 -13.02 4.99
N PRO A 89 -17.15 -13.92 4.69
CA PRO A 89 -17.02 -14.83 3.54
C PRO A 89 -16.84 -14.11 2.20
N LEU A 90 -17.46 -12.94 2.01
CA LEU A 90 -17.27 -12.16 0.80
C LEU A 90 -15.84 -11.63 0.71
N LEU A 91 -15.28 -11.19 1.83
CA LEU A 91 -13.90 -10.75 1.90
C LEU A 91 -12.94 -11.92 1.62
N SER A 92 -13.23 -13.11 2.13
CA SER A 92 -12.45 -14.31 1.82
C SER A 92 -12.41 -14.56 0.31
N ASN A 93 -13.53 -14.42 -0.37
CA ASN A 93 -13.60 -14.63 -1.81
C ASN A 93 -12.74 -13.61 -2.56
N ILE A 94 -12.67 -12.39 -2.08
CA ILE A 94 -11.83 -11.34 -2.67
C ILE A 94 -10.35 -11.63 -2.42
N LEU A 95 -10.00 -12.00 -1.18
CA LEU A 95 -8.62 -12.19 -0.77
C LEU A 95 -8.00 -13.46 -1.34
N ASN A 96 -8.78 -14.51 -1.50
CA ASN A 96 -8.34 -15.82 -1.98
C ASN A 96 -8.66 -16.06 -3.45
N LYS A 97 -8.97 -15.04 -4.18
CA LYS A 97 -9.25 -15.14 -5.60
C LYS A 97 -7.98 -15.48 -6.35
N ASP A 98 -8.05 -16.50 -7.13
CA ASP A 98 -6.97 -16.92 -8.01
C ASP A 98 -6.93 -16.07 -9.29
#